data_09d5c5d9780aada44811780400f64657
#
_entry.id   09d5c5d9780aada44811780400f64657
#
_cell.length_a   1.000
_cell.length_b   1.000
_cell.length_c   1.000
_cell.angle_alpha   90.00
_cell.angle_beta   90.00
_cell.angle_gamma   90.00
#
_symmetry.space_group_name_H-M   'P 1'
#
loop_
_entity.id
_entity.type
_entity.pdbx_description
1 polymer ?
#
loop_
_entity_poly.entity_id
_entity_poly.type
_entity_poly.pdbx_seq_one_letter_code
_entity_poly.pdbx_strand_id
1 'polypeptide(L)'
;DLYRRSGGHSYGYTIPGPIGSTLALEKDAAEFYTLPFACSLCASCRDVCPVKVDLDRQLYERRRDIVKEGLLPIKKRIAMWVMGNIFGSPQLWKPTGWILRKSLSIIPKKILYSSLNTWGKQRELPEPPKQSFRQWYKSNREMYKK
;
A
#
# COMPACT_ATOMS: atom_id res chain seq x y z
N ASP A 1 1.09 -12.09 13.73
CA ASP A 1 1.07 -11.49 15.09
C ASP A 1 -0.29 -10.96 15.52
N LEU A 2 -1.09 -10.35 14.64
CA LEU A 2 -2.43 -9.86 14.97
C LEU A 2 -3.38 -11.01 15.35
N TYR A 3 -3.42 -12.08 14.57
CA TYR A 3 -4.25 -13.25 14.86
C TYR A 3 -3.92 -13.88 16.23
N ARG A 4 -2.63 -13.93 16.57
CA ARG A 4 -2.16 -14.46 17.86
C ARG A 4 -2.64 -13.60 19.04
N ARG A 5 -2.78 -12.29 18.84
CA ARG A 5 -3.18 -11.35 19.92
C ARG A 5 -4.69 -11.26 20.10
N SER A 6 -5.46 -11.27 19.00
CA SER A 6 -6.91 -11.07 19.02
C SER A 6 -7.72 -12.35 18.89
N GLY A 7 -7.09 -13.48 18.53
CA GLY A 7 -7.75 -14.75 18.31
C GLY A 7 -8.52 -14.82 16.99
N GLY A 8 -8.81 -16.05 16.51
CA GLY A 8 -9.52 -16.26 15.24
C GLY A 8 -10.97 -15.78 15.23
N HIS A 9 -11.58 -15.70 16.39
CA HIS A 9 -12.98 -15.26 16.53
C HIS A 9 -13.17 -13.79 16.08
N SER A 10 -12.22 -12.90 16.41
CA SER A 10 -12.26 -11.48 16.00
C SER A 10 -12.19 -11.27 14.49
N TYR A 11 -11.69 -12.26 13.73
CA TYR A 11 -11.60 -12.18 12.28
C TYR A 11 -12.78 -12.83 11.55
N GLY A 12 -13.71 -13.43 12.28
CA GLY A 12 -14.84 -14.15 11.69
C GLY A 12 -14.45 -15.37 10.85
N TYR A 13 -13.17 -15.77 10.85
CA TYR A 13 -12.65 -16.90 10.08
C TYR A 13 -11.63 -17.71 10.88
N THR A 14 -11.77 -19.03 10.86
CA THR A 14 -10.99 -19.94 11.73
C THR A 14 -9.58 -20.23 11.24
N ILE A 15 -9.33 -20.16 9.94
CA ILE A 15 -8.05 -20.49 9.33
C ILE A 15 -7.18 -19.24 9.21
N PRO A 16 -6.02 -19.16 9.90
CA PRO A 16 -5.13 -18.01 9.82
C PRO A 16 -4.20 -18.05 8.60
N GLY A 17 -3.57 -16.90 8.32
CA GLY A 17 -2.49 -16.79 7.35
C GLY A 17 -2.93 -16.72 5.90
N PRO A 18 -2.00 -16.92 4.95
CA PRO A 18 -2.26 -16.76 3.51
C PRO A 18 -3.34 -17.72 2.98
N ILE A 19 -3.35 -18.96 3.47
CA ILE A 19 -4.35 -19.96 3.11
C ILE A 19 -5.73 -19.49 3.56
N GLY A 20 -5.87 -19.02 4.80
CA GLY A 20 -7.14 -18.49 5.30
C GLY A 20 -7.63 -17.28 4.51
N SER A 21 -6.73 -16.39 4.14
CA SER A 21 -7.07 -15.21 3.31
C SER A 21 -7.56 -15.59 1.91
N THR A 22 -7.09 -16.69 1.35
CA THR A 22 -7.55 -17.20 0.04
C THR A 22 -8.90 -17.90 0.18
N LEU A 23 -9.05 -18.79 1.16
CA LEU A 23 -10.26 -19.57 1.37
C LEU A 23 -11.45 -18.74 1.88
N ALA A 24 -11.19 -17.71 2.69
CA ALA A 24 -12.24 -16.82 3.18
C ALA A 24 -13.00 -16.13 2.03
N LEU A 25 -12.29 -15.78 0.95
CA LEU A 25 -12.88 -15.18 -0.24
C LEU A 25 -13.79 -16.15 -1.00
N GLU A 26 -13.49 -17.44 -0.99
CA GLU A 26 -14.37 -18.46 -1.58
C GLU A 26 -15.70 -18.58 -0.82
N LYS A 27 -15.66 -18.32 0.50
CA LYS A 27 -16.87 -18.35 1.34
C LYS A 27 -17.73 -17.11 1.10
N ASP A 28 -17.16 -15.93 1.23
CA ASP A 28 -17.85 -14.65 1.00
C ASP A 28 -16.85 -13.56 0.60
N ALA A 29 -16.81 -13.24 -0.69
CA ALA A 29 -15.93 -12.22 -1.22
C ALA A 29 -16.31 -10.80 -0.76
N ALA A 30 -17.60 -10.54 -0.52
CA ALA A 30 -18.07 -9.22 -0.10
C ALA A 30 -17.70 -8.91 1.36
N GLU A 31 -17.71 -9.90 2.24
CA GLU A 31 -17.30 -9.75 3.64
C GLU A 31 -15.78 -9.67 3.76
N PHE A 32 -15.05 -10.53 3.06
CA PHE A 32 -13.61 -10.73 3.25
C PHE A 32 -12.73 -10.03 2.21
N TYR A 33 -13.25 -9.12 1.37
CA TYR A 33 -12.52 -8.45 0.28
C TYR A 33 -11.25 -7.71 0.73
N THR A 34 -11.14 -7.35 2.00
CA THR A 34 -9.97 -6.64 2.54
C THR A 34 -8.77 -7.54 2.83
N LEU A 35 -8.99 -8.83 3.09
CA LEU A 35 -7.95 -9.77 3.54
C LEU A 35 -6.76 -9.91 2.57
N PRO A 36 -6.96 -10.07 1.25
CA PRO A 36 -5.84 -10.17 0.33
C PRO A 36 -4.94 -8.92 0.32
N PHE A 37 -5.53 -7.74 0.59
CA PHE A 37 -4.76 -6.48 0.62
C PHE A 37 -3.93 -6.32 1.90
N ALA A 38 -4.16 -7.09 2.93
CA ALA A 38 -3.34 -7.11 4.14
C ALA A 38 -2.00 -7.84 3.95
N CYS A 39 -1.85 -8.62 2.86
CA CYS A 39 -0.62 -9.34 2.54
C CYS A 39 0.39 -8.42 1.83
N SER A 40 1.68 -8.52 2.17
CA SER A 40 2.77 -7.79 1.48
C SER A 40 3.23 -8.42 0.17
N LEU A 41 2.74 -9.64 -0.17
CA LEU A 41 3.19 -10.43 -1.31
C LEU A 41 4.70 -10.74 -1.30
N CYS A 42 5.28 -10.97 -0.13
CA CYS A 42 6.71 -11.26 0.02
C CYS A 42 7.13 -12.66 -0.44
N ALA A 43 6.22 -13.50 -0.92
CA ALA A 43 6.42 -14.87 -1.39
C ALA A 43 6.94 -15.88 -0.34
N SER A 44 7.26 -15.46 0.87
CA SER A 44 7.79 -16.32 1.93
C SER A 44 6.91 -17.55 2.23
N CYS A 45 5.59 -17.40 2.13
CA CYS A 45 4.64 -18.50 2.32
C CYS A 45 4.77 -19.60 1.23
N ARG A 46 5.13 -19.23 -0.01
CA ARG A 46 5.40 -20.16 -1.10
C ARG A 46 6.70 -20.91 -0.87
N ASP A 47 7.74 -20.20 -0.40
CA ASP A 47 9.06 -20.78 -0.21
C ASP A 47 9.08 -21.84 0.87
N VAL A 48 8.33 -21.61 1.97
CA VAL A 48 8.22 -22.58 3.09
C VAL A 48 7.13 -23.63 2.89
N CYS A 49 6.32 -23.52 1.84
CA CYS A 49 5.23 -24.46 1.59
C CYS A 49 5.80 -25.83 1.15
N PRO A 50 5.50 -26.95 1.86
CA PRO A 50 6.01 -28.26 1.50
C PRO A 50 5.46 -28.76 0.16
N VAL A 51 4.25 -28.33 -0.22
CA VAL A 51 3.58 -28.69 -1.48
C VAL A 51 3.74 -27.60 -2.56
N LYS A 52 4.55 -26.58 -2.30
CA LYS A 52 4.91 -25.50 -3.25
C LYS A 52 3.70 -24.81 -3.91
N VAL A 53 2.66 -24.53 -3.13
CA VAL A 53 1.50 -23.76 -3.60
C VAL A 53 1.87 -22.30 -3.74
N ASP A 54 1.58 -21.69 -4.90
CA ASP A 54 1.83 -20.28 -5.21
C ASP A 54 0.78 -19.34 -4.55
N LEU A 55 0.78 -19.29 -3.21
CA LEU A 55 -0.20 -18.52 -2.43
C LEU A 55 -0.12 -17.00 -2.69
N ASP A 56 1.07 -16.48 -2.89
CA ASP A 56 1.31 -15.08 -3.20
C ASP A 56 0.67 -14.69 -4.55
N ARG A 57 0.80 -15.55 -5.55
CA ARG A 57 0.17 -15.38 -6.86
C ARG A 57 -1.35 -15.46 -6.77
N GLN A 58 -1.87 -16.45 -6.04
CA GLN A 58 -3.32 -16.57 -5.83
C GLN A 58 -3.89 -15.31 -5.15
N LEU A 59 -3.25 -14.80 -4.10
CA LEU A 59 -3.66 -13.57 -3.43
C LEU A 59 -3.61 -12.35 -4.36
N TYR A 60 -2.61 -12.29 -5.24
CA TYR A 60 -2.52 -11.22 -6.24
C TYR A 60 -3.68 -11.32 -7.28
N GLU A 61 -3.98 -12.51 -7.77
CA GLU A 61 -5.09 -12.73 -8.70
C GLU A 61 -6.43 -12.38 -8.03
N ARG A 62 -6.65 -12.79 -6.77
CA ARG A 62 -7.84 -12.40 -6.00
C ARG A 62 -8.00 -10.89 -5.83
N ARG A 63 -6.91 -10.14 -5.63
CA ARG A 63 -6.97 -8.66 -5.63
C ARG A 63 -7.49 -8.10 -6.95
N ARG A 64 -7.07 -8.68 -8.06
CA ARG A 64 -7.55 -8.27 -9.40
C ARG A 64 -9.03 -8.56 -9.59
N ASP A 65 -9.48 -9.72 -9.14
CA ASP A 65 -10.89 -10.11 -9.26
C ASP A 65 -11.79 -9.20 -8.40
N ILE A 66 -11.43 -8.93 -7.15
CA ILE A 66 -12.12 -7.98 -6.27
C ILE A 66 -12.24 -6.59 -6.93
N VAL A 67 -11.20 -6.13 -7.61
CA VAL A 67 -11.23 -4.85 -8.32
C VAL A 67 -12.16 -4.90 -9.53
N LYS A 68 -12.15 -6.00 -10.31
CA LYS A 68 -13.04 -6.20 -11.47
C LYS A 68 -14.50 -6.29 -11.07
N GLU A 69 -14.80 -7.01 -10.00
CA GLU A 69 -16.15 -7.17 -9.45
C GLU A 69 -16.67 -5.90 -8.77
N GLY A 70 -15.82 -4.89 -8.60
CA GLY A 70 -16.22 -3.60 -8.07
C GLY A 70 -16.49 -3.57 -6.57
N LEU A 71 -16.04 -4.57 -5.81
CA LEU A 71 -16.23 -4.68 -4.35
C LEU A 71 -15.50 -3.59 -3.56
N LEU A 72 -14.55 -2.88 -4.18
CA LEU A 72 -13.84 -1.78 -3.53
C LEU A 72 -14.71 -0.51 -3.44
N PRO A 73 -14.67 0.22 -2.32
CA PRO A 73 -15.31 1.52 -2.19
C PRO A 73 -14.90 2.48 -3.31
N ILE A 74 -15.85 3.23 -3.86
CA ILE A 74 -15.62 4.17 -4.97
C ILE A 74 -14.49 5.15 -4.67
N LYS A 75 -14.39 5.67 -3.45
CA LYS A 75 -13.31 6.57 -3.02
C LYS A 75 -11.94 5.95 -3.23
N LYS A 76 -11.78 4.66 -2.87
CA LYS A 76 -10.52 3.92 -3.04
C LYS A 76 -10.20 3.67 -4.52
N ARG A 77 -11.21 3.36 -5.33
CA ARG A 77 -11.05 3.17 -6.79
C ARG A 77 -10.57 4.45 -7.47
N ILE A 78 -11.20 5.60 -7.15
CA ILE A 78 -10.80 6.91 -7.69
C ILE A 78 -9.38 7.25 -7.24
N ALA A 79 -9.06 7.10 -5.96
CA ALA A 79 -7.73 7.37 -5.44
C ALA A 79 -6.65 6.52 -6.14
N MET A 80 -6.89 5.22 -6.33
CA MET A 80 -5.96 4.33 -7.04
C MET A 80 -5.82 4.68 -8.51
N TRP A 81 -6.90 5.07 -9.18
CA TRP A 81 -6.87 5.53 -10.57
C TRP A 81 -6.04 6.83 -10.72
N VAL A 82 -6.28 7.81 -9.86
CA VAL A 82 -5.51 9.07 -9.84
C VAL A 82 -4.02 8.80 -9.60
N MET A 83 -3.70 7.98 -8.58
CA MET A 83 -2.31 7.62 -8.29
C MET A 83 -1.66 6.87 -9.45
N GLY A 84 -2.37 5.93 -10.07
CA GLY A 84 -1.89 5.18 -11.22
C GLY A 84 -1.52 6.10 -12.40
N ASN A 85 -2.35 7.10 -12.71
CA ASN A 85 -2.07 8.08 -13.75
C ASN A 85 -0.87 8.99 -13.40
N ILE A 86 -0.77 9.45 -12.14
CA ILE A 86 0.34 10.28 -11.69
C ILE A 86 1.66 9.51 -11.74
N PHE A 87 1.71 8.29 -11.21
CA PHE A 87 2.93 7.47 -11.17
C PHE A 87 3.29 6.89 -12.54
N GLY A 88 2.30 6.61 -13.40
CA GLY A 88 2.52 6.09 -14.74
C GLY A 88 3.05 7.12 -15.73
N SER A 89 2.92 8.42 -15.45
CA SER A 89 3.34 9.49 -16.36
C SER A 89 4.50 10.32 -15.79
N PRO A 90 5.69 10.27 -16.42
CA PRO A 90 6.83 11.11 -16.00
C PRO A 90 6.55 12.61 -16.11
N GLN A 91 5.64 13.00 -16.99
CA GLN A 91 5.25 14.40 -17.19
C GLN A 91 4.42 14.93 -16.02
N LEU A 92 3.51 14.10 -15.48
CA LEU A 92 2.68 14.44 -14.32
C LEU A 92 3.45 14.31 -13.00
N TRP A 93 4.39 13.39 -12.92
CA TRP A 93 5.20 13.16 -11.73
C TRP A 93 6.05 14.38 -11.31
N LYS A 94 6.65 15.08 -12.29
CA LYS A 94 7.50 16.24 -12.00
C LYS A 94 6.75 17.39 -11.32
N PRO A 95 5.64 17.92 -11.89
CA PRO A 95 4.89 19.02 -11.28
C PRO A 95 4.23 18.59 -9.96
N THR A 96 3.70 17.36 -9.87
CA THR A 96 3.09 16.85 -8.64
C THR A 96 4.09 16.79 -7.49
N GLY A 97 5.30 16.30 -7.72
CA GLY A 97 6.36 16.29 -6.72
C GLY A 97 6.81 17.69 -6.29
N TRP A 98 6.83 18.65 -7.20
CA TRP A 98 7.13 20.05 -6.89
C TRP A 98 6.02 20.69 -6.05
N ILE A 99 4.76 20.51 -6.44
CA ILE A 99 3.58 21.02 -5.72
C ILE A 99 3.55 20.41 -4.30
N LEU A 100 3.72 19.09 -4.18
CA LEU A 100 3.68 18.41 -2.89
C LEU A 100 4.78 18.92 -1.95
N ARG A 101 5.99 19.10 -2.45
CA ARG A 101 7.11 19.64 -1.66
C ARG A 101 6.83 21.07 -1.19
N LYS A 102 6.31 21.93 -2.08
CA LYS A 102 5.98 23.31 -1.75
C LYS A 102 4.81 23.39 -0.78
N SER A 103 3.78 22.57 -0.95
CA SER A 103 2.64 22.52 -0.05
C SER A 103 3.03 22.05 1.35
N LEU A 104 3.87 21.02 1.47
CA LEU A 104 4.38 20.56 2.76
C LEU A 104 5.22 21.61 3.49
N SER A 105 5.91 22.50 2.74
CA SER A 105 6.68 23.59 3.34
C SER A 105 5.80 24.75 3.83
N ILE A 106 4.62 24.93 3.25
CA ILE A 106 3.69 26.04 3.57
C ILE A 106 2.66 25.64 4.63
N ILE A 107 2.25 24.37 4.64
CA ILE A 107 1.20 23.89 5.55
C ILE A 107 1.71 23.95 7.01
N PRO A 108 1.01 24.67 7.91
CA PRO A 108 1.40 24.73 9.30
C PRO A 108 1.32 23.37 9.98
N LYS A 109 2.28 23.09 10.86
CA LYS A 109 2.38 21.81 11.59
C LYS A 109 1.07 21.41 12.29
N LYS A 110 0.27 22.38 12.76
CA LYS A 110 -1.03 22.13 13.38
C LYS A 110 -2.04 21.43 12.47
N ILE A 111 -2.03 21.73 11.17
CA ILE A 111 -2.91 21.07 10.18
C ILE A 111 -2.34 19.69 9.84
N LEU A 112 -1.03 19.58 9.69
CA LEU A 112 -0.33 18.36 9.36
C LEU A 112 -0.51 17.26 10.43
N TYR A 113 -0.57 17.66 11.71
CA TYR A 113 -0.77 16.77 12.87
C TYR A 113 -2.21 16.83 13.42
N SER A 114 -3.17 17.29 12.63
CA SER A 114 -4.58 17.32 13.01
C SER A 114 -5.18 15.92 13.11
N SER A 115 -6.34 15.83 13.79
CA SER A 115 -7.09 14.57 13.95
C SER A 115 -7.49 13.90 12.62
N LEU A 116 -7.51 14.66 11.51
CA LEU A 116 -7.81 14.16 10.16
C LEU A 116 -6.64 13.37 9.55
N ASN A 117 -5.42 13.62 9.98
CA ASN A 117 -4.25 12.89 9.52
C ASN A 117 -3.92 11.74 10.47
N THR A 118 -4.46 10.57 10.17
CA THR A 118 -4.26 9.35 10.97
C THR A 118 -2.78 8.97 11.11
N TRP A 119 -1.96 9.29 10.12
CA TRP A 119 -0.53 9.00 10.16
C TRP A 119 0.25 9.95 11.09
N GLY A 120 -0.10 11.23 11.10
CA GLY A 120 0.55 12.23 11.94
C GLY A 120 0.35 12.02 13.45
N LYS A 121 -0.61 11.16 13.87
CA LYS A 121 -0.83 10.81 15.27
C LYS A 121 0.25 9.90 15.86
N GLN A 122 0.93 9.10 15.04
CA GLN A 122 1.83 8.05 15.48
C GLN A 122 3.26 8.22 14.94
N ARG A 123 3.47 9.10 13.96
CA ARG A 123 4.74 9.28 13.29
C ARG A 123 4.98 10.74 12.94
N GLU A 124 6.23 11.17 13.13
CA GLU A 124 6.68 12.45 12.63
C GLU A 124 6.94 12.39 11.13
N LEU A 125 6.48 13.41 10.41
CA LEU A 125 6.80 13.55 9.00
C LEU A 125 8.21 14.11 8.85
N PRO A 126 9.05 13.51 8.00
CA PRO A 126 10.38 14.04 7.73
C PRO A 126 10.27 15.43 7.10
N GLU A 127 11.27 16.26 7.34
CA GLU A 127 11.34 17.58 6.72
C GLU A 127 11.37 17.44 5.19
N PRO A 128 10.63 18.30 4.45
CA PRO A 128 10.64 18.25 3.01
C PRO A 128 12.03 18.54 2.45
N PRO A 129 12.55 17.69 1.55
CA PRO A 129 13.90 17.86 1.01
C PRO A 129 14.02 19.16 0.21
N LYS A 130 15.14 19.86 0.32
CA LYS A 130 15.40 21.12 -0.40
C LYS A 130 15.39 20.95 -1.92
N GLN A 131 15.79 19.79 -2.41
CA GLN A 131 15.83 19.45 -3.84
C GLN A 131 15.27 18.05 -4.09
N SER A 132 14.80 17.77 -5.32
CA SER A 132 14.33 16.44 -5.69
C SER A 132 15.51 15.47 -5.81
N PHE A 133 15.25 14.17 -5.56
CA PHE A 133 16.27 13.12 -5.75
C PHE A 133 16.90 13.18 -7.15
N ARG A 134 16.11 13.44 -8.19
CA ARG A 134 16.62 13.55 -9.58
C ARG A 134 17.58 14.72 -9.76
N GLN A 135 17.33 15.87 -9.12
CA GLN A 135 18.26 17.02 -9.14
C GLN A 135 19.53 16.69 -8.38
N TRP A 136 19.38 16.13 -7.18
CA TRP A 136 20.50 15.68 -6.37
C TRP A 136 21.38 14.65 -7.12
N TYR A 137 20.76 13.65 -7.72
CA TYR A 137 21.47 12.61 -8.47
C TYR A 137 22.23 13.18 -9.67
N LYS A 138 21.64 14.13 -10.41
CA LYS A 138 22.34 14.77 -11.54
C LYS A 138 23.57 15.54 -11.10
N SER A 139 23.52 16.27 -9.98
CA SER A 139 24.67 17.04 -9.48
C SER A 139 25.75 16.15 -8.85
N ASN A 140 25.39 14.97 -8.33
CA ASN A 140 26.32 14.06 -7.67
C ASN A 140 26.68 12.82 -8.49
N ARG A 141 26.19 12.71 -9.73
CA ARG A 141 26.36 11.53 -10.58
C ARG A 141 27.83 11.12 -10.79
N GLU A 142 28.73 12.08 -10.91
CA GLU A 142 30.14 11.84 -11.15
C GLU A 142 30.84 11.13 -9.97
N MET A 143 30.36 11.32 -8.74
CA MET A 143 30.88 10.63 -7.56
C MET A 143 30.56 9.13 -7.53
N TYR A 144 29.51 8.68 -8.24
CA TYR A 144 29.04 7.30 -8.26
C TYR A 144 29.41 6.53 -9.52
N LYS A 145 30.20 7.12 -10.41
CA LYS A 145 30.75 6.47 -11.63
C LYS A 145 32.06 5.74 -11.41
N LYS A 146 32.35 5.32 -10.17
CA LYS A 146 33.51 4.44 -9.90
C LYS A 146 33.13 3.00 -10.09
#